data_e803029e239cc45916085cc5b9a1fc51
#
_entry.id   e803029e239cc45916085cc5b9a1fc51
#
_cell.length_a   1.000
_cell.length_b   1.000
_cell.length_c   1.000
_cell.angle_alpha   90.00
_cell.angle_beta   90.00
_cell.angle_gamma   90.00
#
_symmetry.space_group_name_H-M   'P 1'
#
loop_
_entity.id
_entity.type
_entity.pdbx_description
1 polymer ?
#
loop_
_entity_poly.entity_id
_entity_poly.type
_entity_poly.pdbx_seq_one_letter_code
_entity_poly.pdbx_strand_id
1 'polypeptide(L)'
;MKNKLFIFCVFISLYFPMAFAQQATTVIEPDLKYGRPSKEELALTAYAPDTTATAVYLFHKGKSGFTYDDGFRLFTEHWVRIKILKPQGVSHADVTIPYYAPSDRDKEKDDILNLDGCSYNLENGKMTKTRLKRELVSNERVNTYYKVLKFSLPAVKVGTVIEYHYKVVSDYSVHIENWMMQEELPVIYNQYEITIPHVFVYNVEFRGRQYIDVLEEKSSMQAKQHTTSGVARVAHDFSISARRLTFTSRNLPAIRQDESFCWCPEDYKIQVSFDLQGTNYPGEDYK
;
A
#
# COMPACT_ATOMS: atom_id res chain seq x y z
N MET A 1 90.71 -3.24 -24.00
CA MET A 1 89.86 -3.53 -22.82
C MET A 1 88.61 -2.66 -22.95
N LYS A 2 87.46 -3.26 -23.34
CA LYS A 2 86.21 -2.55 -23.55
C LYS A 2 85.29 -2.87 -22.39
N ASN A 3 84.97 -1.87 -21.53
CA ASN A 3 83.99 -1.96 -20.46
C ASN A 3 82.59 -1.86 -21.07
N LYS A 4 81.78 -2.92 -20.90
CA LYS A 4 80.36 -2.92 -21.18
C LYS A 4 79.62 -2.53 -19.93
N LEU A 5 78.97 -1.37 -19.94
CA LEU A 5 78.04 -0.89 -18.90
C LEU A 5 76.70 -1.55 -19.11
N PHE A 6 76.27 -2.42 -18.15
CA PHE A 6 74.97 -3.03 -18.12
C PHE A 6 73.98 -2.10 -17.35
N ILE A 7 73.02 -1.49 -18.08
CA ILE A 7 71.98 -0.67 -17.50
C ILE A 7 70.86 -1.64 -17.13
N PHE A 8 70.60 -1.82 -15.83
CA PHE A 8 69.46 -2.63 -15.27
C PHE A 8 68.26 -1.71 -15.11
N CYS A 9 67.32 -1.75 -16.08
CA CYS A 9 66.04 -1.07 -15.93
C CYS A 9 65.12 -1.85 -14.95
N VAL A 10 64.98 -1.35 -13.72
CA VAL A 10 64.01 -1.86 -12.76
C VAL A 10 62.63 -1.25 -13.09
N PHE A 11 61.77 -2.05 -13.67
CA PHE A 11 60.33 -1.70 -13.80
C PHE A 11 59.65 -1.87 -12.44
N ILE A 12 59.44 -0.76 -11.73
CA ILE A 12 58.57 -0.71 -10.57
C ILE A 12 57.15 -0.61 -11.09
N SER A 13 56.43 -1.75 -11.16
CA SER A 13 54.99 -1.77 -11.41
C SER A 13 54.27 -1.29 -10.14
N LEU A 14 53.82 -0.05 -10.17
CA LEU A 14 52.91 0.50 -9.17
C LEU A 14 51.56 -0.22 -9.29
N TYR A 15 51.36 -1.26 -8.47
CA TYR A 15 50.04 -1.80 -8.20
C TYR A 15 49.26 -0.77 -7.38
N PHE A 16 48.40 0.01 -8.04
CA PHE A 16 47.31 0.73 -7.37
C PHE A 16 46.23 -0.27 -7.04
N PRO A 17 45.96 -0.57 -5.76
CA PRO A 17 44.73 -1.30 -5.41
C PRO A 17 43.54 -0.40 -5.75
N MET A 18 42.80 -0.69 -6.83
CA MET A 18 41.43 -0.19 -6.99
C MET A 18 40.61 -0.73 -5.81
N ALA A 19 40.52 0.06 -4.76
CA ALA A 19 39.51 -0.15 -3.74
C ALA A 19 38.13 0.09 -4.41
N PHE A 20 37.51 -0.98 -4.89
CA PHE A 20 36.07 -0.96 -5.12
C PHE A 20 35.45 -0.68 -3.75
N ALA A 21 35.11 0.57 -3.52
CA ALA A 21 34.20 0.93 -2.45
C ALA A 21 32.88 0.25 -2.78
N GLN A 22 32.65 -0.91 -2.18
CA GLN A 22 31.36 -1.57 -2.14
C GLN A 22 30.46 -0.60 -1.38
N GLN A 23 29.76 0.28 -2.11
CA GLN A 23 28.72 1.11 -1.53
C GLN A 23 27.72 0.13 -0.92
N ALA A 24 27.76 0.02 0.40
CA ALA A 24 26.73 -0.67 1.14
C ALA A 24 25.40 -0.04 0.73
N THR A 25 24.61 -0.80 0.00
CA THR A 25 23.26 -0.40 -0.41
C THR A 25 22.46 -0.30 0.86
N THR A 26 22.40 0.88 1.44
CA THR A 26 21.63 1.13 2.66
C THR A 26 20.16 0.98 2.27
N VAL A 27 19.61 -0.18 2.54
CA VAL A 27 18.15 -0.41 2.42
C VAL A 27 17.51 0.47 3.48
N ILE A 28 16.78 1.49 3.05
CA ILE A 28 16.06 2.38 3.96
C ILE A 28 14.95 1.56 4.60
N GLU A 29 14.88 1.57 5.93
CA GLU A 29 13.74 1.09 6.66
C GLU A 29 12.77 2.26 6.89
N PRO A 30 11.56 2.25 6.31
CA PRO A 30 10.65 3.38 6.41
C PRO A 30 10.05 3.50 7.82
N ASP A 31 9.82 4.73 8.29
CA ASP A 31 8.99 4.96 9.47
C ASP A 31 7.52 4.68 9.12
N LEU A 32 6.96 3.62 9.69
CA LEU A 32 5.60 3.18 9.37
C LEU A 32 4.49 4.04 10.00
N LYS A 33 4.85 5.12 10.73
CA LYS A 33 3.89 6.06 11.30
C LYS A 33 3.44 7.07 10.26
N TYR A 34 2.15 7.11 10.00
CA TYR A 34 1.54 8.12 9.14
C TYR A 34 1.78 9.55 9.68
N GLY A 35 2.05 10.47 8.77
CA GLY A 35 2.23 11.89 9.08
C GLY A 35 3.64 12.30 9.53
N ARG A 36 4.61 11.38 9.54
CA ARG A 36 5.99 11.61 10.04
C ARG A 36 7.03 10.92 9.17
N PRO A 37 7.33 11.42 7.96
CA PRO A 37 8.44 10.88 7.20
C PRO A 37 9.77 11.14 7.93
N SER A 38 10.67 10.15 7.89
CA SER A 38 11.99 10.26 8.51
C SER A 38 12.91 11.21 7.73
N LYS A 39 14.02 11.61 8.33
CA LYS A 39 15.01 12.45 7.64
C LYS A 39 15.67 11.68 6.49
N GLU A 40 15.87 10.40 6.66
CA GLU A 40 16.45 9.47 5.68
C GLU A 40 15.52 9.34 4.47
N GLU A 41 14.20 9.19 4.69
CA GLU A 41 13.19 9.17 3.63
C GLU A 41 13.16 10.49 2.85
N LEU A 42 13.26 11.63 3.55
CA LEU A 42 13.30 12.94 2.91
C LEU A 42 14.60 13.18 2.13
N ALA A 43 15.73 12.66 2.60
CA ALA A 43 17.04 12.80 1.98
C ALA A 43 17.29 11.83 0.82
N LEU A 44 16.43 10.81 0.64
CA LEU A 44 16.59 9.82 -0.43
C LEU A 44 16.55 10.48 -1.80
N THR A 45 17.60 10.29 -2.61
CA THR A 45 17.72 10.85 -3.96
C THR A 45 17.62 9.80 -5.07
N ALA A 46 17.86 8.53 -4.75
CA ALA A 46 17.78 7.41 -5.68
C ALA A 46 17.43 6.12 -4.89
N TYR A 47 16.79 5.19 -5.55
CA TYR A 47 16.55 3.86 -5.01
C TYR A 47 17.58 2.89 -5.59
N ALA A 48 18.52 2.45 -4.77
CA ALA A 48 19.68 1.70 -5.25
C ALA A 48 19.35 0.35 -5.94
N PRO A 49 18.32 -0.43 -5.51
CA PRO A 49 17.92 -1.63 -6.22
C PRO A 49 17.36 -1.38 -7.63
N ASP A 50 16.75 -0.20 -7.87
CA ASP A 50 16.29 0.24 -9.18
C ASP A 50 16.59 1.74 -9.39
N THR A 51 17.76 2.05 -9.95
CA THR A 51 18.17 3.43 -10.23
C THR A 51 17.37 4.08 -11.34
N THR A 52 16.57 3.33 -12.09
CA THR A 52 15.67 3.84 -13.13
C THR A 52 14.34 4.30 -12.59
N ALA A 53 13.96 3.89 -11.38
CA ALA A 53 12.69 4.23 -10.75
C ALA A 53 12.45 5.74 -10.71
N THR A 54 11.25 6.16 -11.10
CA THR A 54 10.80 7.56 -11.07
C THR A 54 10.32 7.99 -9.71
N ALA A 55 9.79 7.03 -8.95
CA ALA A 55 9.34 7.14 -7.58
C ALA A 55 9.45 5.76 -6.91
N VAL A 56 9.27 5.68 -5.60
CA VAL A 56 9.28 4.43 -4.83
C VAL A 56 8.25 4.52 -3.71
N TYR A 57 7.46 3.45 -3.54
CA TYR A 57 6.65 3.29 -2.34
C TYR A 57 7.57 3.06 -1.14
N LEU A 58 7.62 4.02 -0.23
CA LEU A 58 8.26 3.82 1.06
C LEU A 58 7.45 2.84 1.89
N PHE A 59 6.13 3.04 1.93
CA PHE A 59 5.21 2.00 2.36
C PHE A 59 3.84 2.09 1.66
N HIS A 60 3.21 0.93 1.50
CA HIS A 60 1.79 0.77 1.23
C HIS A 60 1.21 -0.13 2.32
N LYS A 61 0.29 0.39 3.12
CA LYS A 61 -0.32 -0.36 4.21
C LYS A 61 -1.82 -0.39 4.04
N GLY A 62 -2.41 -1.55 4.32
CA GLY A 62 -3.84 -1.75 4.32
C GLY A 62 -4.33 -2.38 5.61
N LYS A 63 -5.54 -2.02 5.99
CA LYS A 63 -6.25 -2.65 7.08
C LYS A 63 -7.71 -2.84 6.73
N SER A 64 -8.15 -4.10 6.69
CA SER A 64 -9.55 -4.45 6.47
C SER A 64 -10.15 -5.13 7.70
N GLY A 65 -11.44 -5.02 7.80
CA GLY A 65 -12.21 -5.67 8.83
C GLY A 65 -13.68 -5.41 8.65
N PHE A 66 -14.45 -5.98 9.55
CA PHE A 66 -15.90 -5.92 9.50
C PHE A 66 -16.43 -5.08 10.67
N THR A 67 -17.51 -4.38 10.42
CA THR A 67 -18.37 -3.83 11.45
C THR A 67 -19.72 -4.54 11.39
N TYR A 68 -20.38 -4.68 12.53
CA TYR A 68 -21.72 -5.22 12.59
C TYR A 68 -22.61 -4.26 13.40
N ASP A 69 -23.64 -3.74 12.73
CA ASP A 69 -24.70 -2.89 13.32
C ASP A 69 -26.00 -3.26 12.62
N ASP A 70 -26.68 -4.30 13.14
CA ASP A 70 -27.81 -4.99 12.49
C ASP A 70 -27.51 -5.59 11.09
N GLY A 71 -26.25 -5.59 10.69
CA GLY A 71 -25.72 -6.12 9.44
C GLY A 71 -24.22 -5.94 9.34
N PHE A 72 -23.57 -6.80 8.57
CA PHE A 72 -22.14 -6.66 8.32
C PHE A 72 -21.87 -5.59 7.27
N ARG A 73 -20.83 -4.79 7.50
CA ARG A 73 -20.19 -3.92 6.51
C ARG A 73 -18.69 -4.20 6.53
N LEU A 74 -18.09 -4.22 5.36
CA LEU A 74 -16.64 -4.33 5.20
C LEU A 74 -16.02 -2.93 5.17
N PHE A 75 -14.89 -2.75 5.81
CA PHE A 75 -14.08 -1.56 5.60
C PHE A 75 -12.65 -1.92 5.19
N THR A 76 -12.04 -1.07 4.37
CA THR A 76 -10.62 -1.14 4.04
C THR A 76 -10.00 0.25 4.16
N GLU A 77 -8.98 0.36 4.99
CA GLU A 77 -8.19 1.58 5.16
C GLU A 77 -6.86 1.44 4.41
N HIS A 78 -6.46 2.50 3.73
CA HIS A 78 -5.21 2.57 2.98
C HIS A 78 -4.32 3.69 3.51
N TRP A 79 -3.05 3.40 3.73
CA TRP A 79 -1.99 4.36 4.04
C TRP A 79 -0.88 4.19 3.03
N VAL A 80 -0.58 5.24 2.31
CA VAL A 80 0.40 5.24 1.24
C VAL A 80 1.43 6.34 1.49
N ARG A 81 2.71 6.01 1.34
CA ARG A 81 3.81 6.98 1.32
C ARG A 81 4.73 6.69 0.14
N ILE A 82 4.96 7.71 -0.70
CA ILE A 82 5.78 7.59 -1.90
C ILE A 82 6.86 8.68 -1.88
N LYS A 83 8.08 8.30 -2.26
CA LYS A 83 9.18 9.23 -2.54
C LYS A 83 9.27 9.50 -4.03
N ILE A 84 9.25 10.76 -4.42
CA ILE A 84 9.43 11.20 -5.81
C ILE A 84 10.93 11.35 -6.07
N LEU A 85 11.45 10.59 -7.05
CA LEU A 85 12.88 10.53 -7.35
C LEU A 85 13.25 11.29 -8.63
N LYS A 86 12.35 11.32 -9.63
CA LYS A 86 12.57 11.93 -10.94
C LYS A 86 11.35 12.76 -11.37
N PRO A 87 11.51 13.66 -12.37
CA PRO A 87 10.41 14.51 -12.84
C PRO A 87 9.16 13.73 -13.26
N GLN A 88 9.33 12.56 -13.91
CA GLN A 88 8.21 11.71 -14.35
C GLN A 88 7.41 11.16 -13.16
N GLY A 89 8.03 11.00 -12.00
CA GLY A 89 7.36 10.52 -10.79
C GLY A 89 6.39 11.54 -10.17
N VAL A 90 6.43 12.82 -10.58
CA VAL A 90 5.52 13.86 -10.06
C VAL A 90 4.06 13.53 -10.32
N SER A 91 3.77 12.80 -11.40
CA SER A 91 2.40 12.36 -11.74
C SER A 91 1.74 11.46 -10.67
N HIS A 92 2.52 10.82 -9.80
CA HIS A 92 1.96 10.04 -8.68
C HIS A 92 1.32 10.92 -7.59
N ALA A 93 1.42 12.25 -7.71
CA ALA A 93 0.64 13.19 -6.90
C ALA A 93 -0.85 13.20 -7.25
N ASP A 94 -1.19 12.78 -8.49
CA ASP A 94 -2.56 12.73 -9.00
C ASP A 94 -3.12 11.33 -8.75
N VAL A 95 -3.99 11.22 -7.74
CA VAL A 95 -4.55 9.95 -7.29
C VAL A 95 -6.00 9.84 -7.75
N THR A 96 -6.35 8.65 -8.28
CA THR A 96 -7.70 8.31 -8.71
C THR A 96 -8.14 7.03 -8.02
N ILE A 97 -9.24 7.07 -7.28
CA ILE A 97 -9.80 5.95 -6.53
C ILE A 97 -11.19 5.64 -7.11
N PRO A 98 -11.34 4.58 -7.90
CA PRO A 98 -12.65 4.11 -8.33
C PRO A 98 -13.36 3.43 -7.17
N TYR A 99 -14.70 3.57 -7.10
CA TYR A 99 -15.51 2.89 -6.11
C TYR A 99 -16.92 2.64 -6.64
N TYR A 100 -17.56 1.59 -6.14
CA TYR A 100 -18.90 1.22 -6.55
C TYR A 100 -19.94 2.12 -5.88
N ALA A 101 -20.72 2.83 -6.69
CA ALA A 101 -21.74 3.76 -6.22
C ALA A 101 -22.88 3.84 -7.23
N PRO A 102 -23.80 2.86 -7.26
CA PRO A 102 -24.87 2.82 -8.23
C PRO A 102 -25.79 4.03 -8.13
N SER A 103 -26.43 4.38 -9.25
CA SER A 103 -27.36 5.51 -9.29
C SER A 103 -28.66 5.24 -8.52
N ASP A 104 -29.02 3.98 -8.39
CA ASP A 104 -30.14 3.52 -7.56
C ASP A 104 -29.74 3.63 -6.09
N ARG A 105 -30.50 4.43 -5.31
CA ARG A 105 -30.20 4.73 -3.91
C ARG A 105 -30.48 3.57 -2.96
N ASP A 106 -31.29 2.62 -3.39
CA ASP A 106 -31.69 1.46 -2.59
C ASP A 106 -30.71 0.28 -2.72
N LYS A 107 -29.67 0.45 -3.56
CA LYS A 107 -28.63 -0.55 -3.74
C LYS A 107 -27.46 -0.35 -2.80
N GLU A 108 -26.87 -1.46 -2.43
CA GLU A 108 -25.59 -1.52 -1.74
C GLU A 108 -24.52 -0.73 -2.49
N LYS A 109 -23.63 -0.09 -1.78
CA LYS A 109 -22.62 0.81 -2.33
C LYS A 109 -21.35 0.85 -1.47
N ASP A 110 -20.33 1.47 -2.03
CA ASP A 110 -19.15 1.91 -1.30
C ASP A 110 -19.24 3.40 -0.97
N ASP A 111 -18.66 3.76 0.16
CA ASP A 111 -18.42 5.14 0.56
C ASP A 111 -16.93 5.33 0.86
N ILE A 112 -16.33 6.43 0.36
CA ILE A 112 -14.96 6.80 0.70
C ILE A 112 -14.99 7.84 1.82
N LEU A 113 -14.34 7.53 2.93
CA LEU A 113 -14.31 8.34 4.14
C LEU A 113 -12.86 8.67 4.53
N ASN A 114 -12.70 9.67 5.41
CA ASN A 114 -11.43 9.99 6.08
C ASN A 114 -10.25 10.26 5.13
N LEU A 115 -10.53 10.84 3.95
CA LEU A 115 -9.45 11.26 3.06
C LEU A 115 -8.60 12.34 3.73
N ASP A 116 -7.32 12.06 3.89
CA ASP A 116 -6.27 13.02 4.27
C ASP A 116 -5.07 12.82 3.36
N GLY A 117 -4.30 13.88 3.13
CA GLY A 117 -3.09 13.79 2.33
C GLY A 117 -2.19 15.01 2.51
N CYS A 118 -0.93 14.81 2.27
CA CYS A 118 0.06 15.88 2.34
C CYS A 118 1.32 15.55 1.54
N SER A 119 2.05 16.61 1.21
CA SER A 119 3.40 16.54 0.68
C SER A 119 4.40 17.09 1.70
N TYR A 120 5.59 16.53 1.71
CA TYR A 120 6.70 16.94 2.56
C TYR A 120 7.91 17.26 1.68
N ASN A 121 8.39 18.48 1.80
CA ASN A 121 9.58 18.96 1.10
C ASN A 121 10.69 19.30 2.09
N LEU A 122 11.93 19.04 1.70
CA LEU A 122 13.09 19.48 2.46
C LEU A 122 13.65 20.76 1.82
N GLU A 123 13.51 21.88 2.50
CA GLU A 123 13.94 23.21 2.03
C GLU A 123 14.88 23.82 3.06
N ASN A 124 16.13 24.09 2.62
CA ASN A 124 17.20 24.61 3.49
C ASN A 124 17.39 23.80 4.78
N GLY A 125 17.30 22.46 4.69
CA GLY A 125 17.43 21.56 5.83
C GLY A 125 16.20 21.51 6.76
N LYS A 126 15.13 22.25 6.44
CA LYS A 126 13.87 22.25 7.19
C LYS A 126 12.77 21.54 6.41
N MET A 127 12.02 20.68 7.08
CA MET A 127 10.86 20.02 6.50
C MET A 127 9.67 20.99 6.44
N THR A 128 9.10 21.14 5.24
CA THR A 128 7.85 21.86 4.99
C THR A 128 6.76 20.88 4.66
N LYS A 129 5.61 20.94 5.34
CA LYS A 129 4.43 20.11 5.11
C LYS A 129 3.31 20.93 4.47
N THR A 130 2.79 20.48 3.32
CA THR A 130 1.63 21.08 2.66
C THR A 130 0.48 20.09 2.62
N ARG A 131 -0.66 20.45 3.18
CA ARG A 131 -1.84 19.56 3.26
C ARG A 131 -2.69 19.62 2.00
N LEU A 132 -3.31 18.49 1.66
CA LEU A 132 -4.37 18.41 0.68
C LEU A 132 -5.54 19.31 1.11
N LYS A 133 -5.99 20.16 0.21
CA LYS A 133 -7.16 21.01 0.41
C LYS A 133 -8.36 20.45 -0.30
N ARG A 134 -9.55 20.72 0.21
CA ARG A 134 -10.82 20.22 -0.34
C ARG A 134 -11.03 20.64 -1.80
N GLU A 135 -10.53 21.80 -2.20
CA GLU A 135 -10.65 22.33 -3.56
C GLU A 135 -9.86 21.51 -4.59
N LEU A 136 -8.92 20.67 -4.12
CA LEU A 136 -8.13 19.76 -4.96
C LEU A 136 -8.72 18.35 -5.01
N VAL A 137 -9.93 18.16 -4.49
CA VAL A 137 -10.62 16.88 -4.45
C VAL A 137 -11.90 16.97 -5.28
N SER A 138 -12.05 16.10 -6.26
CA SER A 138 -13.28 15.95 -7.04
C SER A 138 -13.87 14.56 -6.89
N ASN A 139 -15.18 14.47 -7.03
CA ASN A 139 -15.92 13.21 -7.00
C ASN A 139 -16.82 13.15 -8.22
N GLU A 140 -16.44 12.33 -9.18
CA GLU A 140 -17.04 12.28 -10.50
C GLU A 140 -17.74 10.95 -10.74
N ARG A 141 -18.89 10.99 -11.42
CA ARG A 141 -19.56 9.77 -11.88
C ARG A 141 -18.99 9.35 -13.24
N VAL A 142 -18.52 8.11 -13.30
CA VAL A 142 -17.98 7.52 -14.54
C VAL A 142 -19.12 6.89 -15.36
N ASN A 143 -20.01 6.15 -14.70
CA ASN A 143 -21.15 5.48 -15.31
C ASN A 143 -22.26 5.23 -14.28
N THR A 144 -23.26 4.43 -14.62
CA THR A 144 -24.40 4.10 -13.75
C THR A 144 -23.99 3.43 -12.44
N TYR A 145 -22.85 2.72 -12.44
CA TYR A 145 -22.42 1.89 -11.28
C TYR A 145 -21.21 2.45 -10.54
N TYR A 146 -20.34 3.23 -11.19
CA TYR A 146 -19.07 3.64 -10.63
C TYR A 146 -18.91 5.16 -10.55
N LYS A 147 -18.26 5.56 -9.49
CA LYS A 147 -17.68 6.89 -9.29
C LYS A 147 -16.17 6.80 -9.15
N VAL A 148 -15.51 7.93 -9.32
CA VAL A 148 -14.09 8.10 -9.01
C VAL A 148 -13.90 9.29 -8.10
N LEU A 149 -13.14 9.10 -7.03
CA LEU A 149 -12.60 10.17 -6.22
C LEU A 149 -11.22 10.50 -6.78
N LYS A 150 -11.03 11.76 -7.20
CA LYS A 150 -9.74 12.26 -7.72
C LYS A 150 -9.22 13.34 -6.80
N PHE A 151 -7.93 13.35 -6.56
CA PHE A 151 -7.26 14.43 -5.85
C PHE A 151 -5.82 14.58 -6.30
N SER A 152 -5.29 15.80 -6.15
CA SER A 152 -3.90 16.12 -6.48
C SER A 152 -3.20 16.66 -5.23
N LEU A 153 -2.10 16.01 -4.83
CA LEU A 153 -1.31 16.44 -3.69
C LEU A 153 -0.53 17.71 -4.03
N PRO A 154 -0.58 18.77 -3.21
CA PRO A 154 0.00 20.04 -3.54
C PRO A 154 1.52 20.08 -3.37
N ALA A 155 2.18 21.03 -4.06
CA ALA A 155 3.60 21.36 -3.92
C ALA A 155 4.56 20.18 -4.15
N VAL A 156 4.21 19.26 -5.07
CA VAL A 156 5.03 18.08 -5.39
C VAL A 156 6.08 18.42 -6.44
N LYS A 157 7.32 18.05 -6.16
CA LYS A 157 8.50 18.19 -7.01
C LYS A 157 9.45 17.01 -6.81
N VAL A 158 10.51 16.92 -7.57
CA VAL A 158 11.57 15.94 -7.32
C VAL A 158 12.11 16.10 -5.90
N GLY A 159 12.25 15.00 -5.18
CA GLY A 159 12.64 14.96 -3.77
C GLY A 159 11.50 15.06 -2.76
N THR A 160 10.25 15.35 -3.18
CA THR A 160 9.08 15.34 -2.32
C THR A 160 8.78 13.93 -1.81
N VAL A 161 8.35 13.82 -0.55
CA VAL A 161 7.62 12.67 -0.03
C VAL A 161 6.14 13.03 -0.02
N ILE A 162 5.32 12.22 -0.67
CA ILE A 162 3.86 12.34 -0.61
C ILE A 162 3.28 11.27 0.28
N GLU A 163 2.18 11.59 0.95
CA GLU A 163 1.51 10.67 1.86
C GLU A 163 0.01 10.93 1.82
N TYR A 164 -0.78 9.84 1.75
CA TYR A 164 -2.24 9.94 1.83
C TYR A 164 -2.84 8.72 2.52
N HIS A 165 -4.03 8.94 3.06
CA HIS A 165 -4.85 7.95 3.74
C HIS A 165 -6.30 8.11 3.33
N TYR A 166 -7.01 6.99 3.17
CA TYR A 166 -8.46 6.97 2.99
C TYR A 166 -9.03 5.65 3.49
N LYS A 167 -10.34 5.64 3.71
CA LYS A 167 -11.11 4.48 4.12
C LYS A 167 -12.25 4.24 3.15
N VAL A 168 -12.34 3.04 2.60
CA VAL A 168 -13.50 2.55 1.88
C VAL A 168 -14.38 1.79 2.87
N VAL A 169 -15.68 2.07 2.88
CA VAL A 169 -16.69 1.30 3.61
C VAL A 169 -17.68 0.76 2.60
N SER A 170 -17.82 -0.56 2.56
CA SER A 170 -18.67 -1.27 1.59
C SER A 170 -19.86 -1.93 2.28
N ASP A 171 -21.03 -1.77 1.71
CA ASP A 171 -22.22 -2.54 2.07
C ASP A 171 -22.11 -4.00 1.56
N TYR A 172 -21.22 -4.27 0.58
CA TYR A 172 -20.87 -5.62 0.12
C TYR A 172 -19.92 -6.30 1.11
N SER A 173 -20.48 -6.77 2.22
CA SER A 173 -19.67 -7.33 3.32
C SER A 173 -18.97 -8.65 2.98
N VAL A 174 -19.38 -9.33 1.91
CA VAL A 174 -18.81 -10.63 1.52
C VAL A 174 -17.71 -10.55 0.44
N HIS A 175 -17.48 -9.38 -0.14
CA HIS A 175 -16.48 -9.21 -1.17
C HIS A 175 -15.24 -8.48 -0.62
N ILE A 176 -14.19 -9.25 -0.35
CA ILE A 176 -12.90 -8.70 0.04
C ILE A 176 -12.08 -8.50 -1.24
N GLU A 177 -11.70 -7.25 -1.51
CA GLU A 177 -10.81 -6.91 -2.62
C GLU A 177 -9.45 -7.59 -2.49
N ASN A 178 -8.88 -8.01 -3.62
CA ASN A 178 -7.52 -8.54 -3.65
C ASN A 178 -6.52 -7.47 -3.21
N TRP A 179 -5.55 -7.85 -2.38
CA TRP A 179 -4.50 -6.94 -1.96
C TRP A 179 -3.24 -7.12 -2.80
N MET A 180 -2.88 -6.08 -3.54
CA MET A 180 -1.66 -6.06 -4.32
C MET A 180 -0.47 -5.77 -3.41
N MET A 181 0.46 -6.73 -3.33
CA MET A 181 1.73 -6.55 -2.61
C MET A 181 2.76 -5.84 -3.49
N GLN A 182 2.65 -6.01 -4.81
CA GLN A 182 3.56 -5.47 -5.81
C GLN A 182 2.83 -4.45 -6.70
N GLU A 183 3.52 -3.37 -7.07
CA GLU A 183 2.97 -2.22 -7.77
C GLU A 183 3.78 -1.90 -9.03
N GLU A 184 3.34 -0.88 -9.78
CA GLU A 184 4.08 -0.34 -10.94
C GLU A 184 5.39 0.37 -10.55
N LEU A 185 5.51 0.78 -9.30
CA LEU A 185 6.72 1.31 -8.68
C LEU A 185 7.35 0.27 -7.76
N PRO A 186 8.66 0.32 -7.51
CA PRO A 186 9.26 -0.48 -6.45
C PRO A 186 8.61 -0.21 -5.10
N VAL A 187 8.48 -1.24 -4.26
CA VAL A 187 7.86 -1.15 -2.94
C VAL A 187 8.85 -1.58 -1.88
N ILE A 188 9.23 -0.67 -0.98
CA ILE A 188 10.13 -1.00 0.13
C ILE A 188 9.39 -1.81 1.19
N TYR A 189 8.18 -1.39 1.56
CA TYR A 189 7.37 -2.07 2.56
C TYR A 189 5.90 -2.10 2.15
N ASN A 190 5.31 -3.30 2.13
CA ASN A 190 3.88 -3.50 1.96
C ASN A 190 3.34 -4.36 3.09
N GLN A 191 2.24 -3.95 3.70
CA GLN A 191 1.57 -4.70 4.74
C GLN A 191 0.06 -4.65 4.57
N TYR A 192 -0.57 -5.79 4.67
CA TYR A 192 -2.02 -5.88 4.72
C TYR A 192 -2.46 -6.67 5.95
N GLU A 193 -3.30 -6.06 6.78
CA GLU A 193 -3.94 -6.69 7.93
C GLU A 193 -5.43 -6.85 7.65
N ILE A 194 -5.98 -8.03 7.90
CA ILE A 194 -7.43 -8.24 7.84
C ILE A 194 -7.91 -9.02 9.05
N THR A 195 -9.02 -8.58 9.65
CA THR A 195 -9.72 -9.28 10.72
C THR A 195 -11.01 -9.86 10.18
N ILE A 196 -11.09 -11.20 10.10
CA ILE A 196 -12.22 -11.95 9.52
C ILE A 196 -13.01 -12.62 10.66
N PRO A 197 -14.30 -12.27 10.88
CA PRO A 197 -15.17 -12.96 11.81
C PRO A 197 -15.35 -14.43 11.41
N HIS A 198 -15.48 -15.34 12.38
CA HIS A 198 -15.68 -16.78 12.12
C HIS A 198 -17.00 -17.10 11.41
N VAL A 199 -17.89 -16.13 11.28
CA VAL A 199 -19.11 -16.23 10.47
C VAL A 199 -18.80 -16.41 9.00
N PHE A 200 -17.67 -15.87 8.52
CA PHE A 200 -17.25 -15.98 7.12
C PHE A 200 -16.09 -16.97 6.99
N VAL A 201 -16.23 -17.89 6.04
CA VAL A 201 -15.19 -18.86 5.69
C VAL A 201 -14.56 -18.46 4.37
N TYR A 202 -13.35 -17.92 4.42
CA TYR A 202 -12.57 -17.56 3.22
C TYR A 202 -11.42 -18.53 3.01
N ASN A 203 -11.24 -18.96 1.77
CA ASN A 203 -9.98 -19.45 1.27
C ASN A 203 -9.06 -18.28 0.94
N VAL A 204 -7.81 -18.35 1.38
CA VAL A 204 -6.80 -17.29 1.13
C VAL A 204 -5.80 -17.83 0.13
N GLU A 205 -5.72 -17.20 -1.01
CA GLU A 205 -4.85 -17.59 -2.11
C GLU A 205 -3.72 -16.57 -2.29
N PHE A 206 -2.59 -17.07 -2.77
CA PHE A 206 -1.39 -16.28 -2.94
C PHE A 206 -0.84 -16.41 -4.35
N ARG A 207 -0.56 -15.29 -4.97
CA ARG A 207 0.35 -15.22 -6.10
C ARG A 207 1.69 -14.69 -5.58
N GLY A 208 2.78 -15.45 -5.81
CA GLY A 208 4.10 -15.09 -5.29
C GLY A 208 4.25 -15.32 -3.78
N ARG A 209 3.71 -16.42 -3.24
CA ARG A 209 3.70 -16.76 -1.80
C ARG A 209 5.08 -16.66 -1.12
N GLN A 210 6.15 -16.97 -1.84
CA GLN A 210 7.53 -16.91 -1.33
C GLN A 210 8.01 -15.51 -0.95
N TYR A 211 7.31 -14.47 -1.40
CA TYR A 211 7.61 -13.06 -1.09
C TYR A 211 6.72 -12.47 -0.01
N ILE A 212 5.84 -13.28 0.61
CA ILE A 212 4.84 -12.82 1.56
C ILE A 212 5.02 -13.54 2.89
N ASP A 213 5.38 -12.80 3.93
CA ASP A 213 5.32 -13.27 5.30
C ASP A 213 3.88 -13.22 5.81
N VAL A 214 3.43 -14.29 6.45
CA VAL A 214 2.06 -14.41 6.97
C VAL A 214 2.09 -14.67 8.45
N LEU A 215 1.37 -13.84 9.21
CA LEU A 215 1.09 -14.02 10.63
C LEU A 215 -0.42 -14.18 10.81
N GLU A 216 -0.83 -15.22 11.53
CA GLU A 216 -2.23 -15.45 11.91
C GLU A 216 -2.36 -15.42 13.44
N GLU A 217 -3.35 -14.68 13.93
CA GLU A 217 -3.65 -14.51 15.33
C GLU A 217 -5.15 -14.68 15.60
N LYS A 218 -5.50 -15.21 16.78
CA LYS A 218 -6.87 -15.16 17.29
C LYS A 218 -7.24 -13.71 17.61
N SER A 219 -8.46 -13.33 17.25
CA SER A 219 -8.97 -11.98 17.44
C SER A 219 -10.45 -12.01 17.77
N SER A 220 -11.03 -10.85 17.95
CA SER A 220 -12.48 -10.65 18.07
C SER A 220 -12.87 -9.29 17.53
N MET A 221 -14.12 -9.14 17.16
CA MET A 221 -14.72 -7.86 16.80
C MET A 221 -15.90 -7.54 17.71
N GLN A 222 -16.12 -6.26 17.97
CA GLN A 222 -17.31 -5.77 18.65
C GLN A 222 -18.46 -5.65 17.65
N ALA A 223 -19.65 -6.05 18.08
CA ALA A 223 -20.86 -6.06 17.27
C ALA A 223 -22.01 -5.44 18.05
N LYS A 224 -22.93 -4.79 17.35
CA LYS A 224 -24.16 -4.23 17.90
C LYS A 224 -25.37 -4.82 17.20
N GLN A 225 -26.35 -5.21 17.98
CA GLN A 225 -27.66 -5.63 17.48
C GLN A 225 -28.76 -4.81 18.17
N HIS A 226 -29.70 -4.31 17.40
CA HIS A 226 -30.83 -3.56 17.93
C HIS A 226 -32.08 -4.43 17.97
N THR A 227 -32.71 -4.44 19.12
CA THR A 227 -34.03 -5.06 19.29
C THR A 227 -35.06 -3.98 19.60
N THR A 228 -36.24 -4.10 18.99
CA THR A 228 -37.37 -3.20 19.28
C THR A 228 -38.27 -3.85 20.31
N SER A 229 -38.43 -3.21 21.46
CA SER A 229 -39.38 -3.63 22.50
C SER A 229 -40.38 -2.49 22.71
N GLY A 230 -41.58 -2.65 22.17
CA GLY A 230 -42.59 -1.60 22.15
C GLY A 230 -42.13 -0.38 21.32
N VAL A 231 -42.03 0.78 21.95
CA VAL A 231 -41.56 2.02 21.31
C VAL A 231 -40.05 2.27 21.49
N ALA A 232 -39.36 1.43 22.27
CA ALA A 232 -37.93 1.61 22.55
C ALA A 232 -37.07 0.70 21.65
N ARG A 233 -36.05 1.29 21.01
CA ARG A 233 -34.97 0.57 20.33
C ARG A 233 -33.81 0.41 21.34
N VAL A 234 -33.46 -0.83 21.66
CA VAL A 234 -32.37 -1.16 22.62
C VAL A 234 -31.23 -1.77 21.87
N ALA A 235 -30.03 -1.24 22.08
CA ALA A 235 -28.78 -1.77 21.52
C ALA A 235 -28.17 -2.80 22.47
N HIS A 236 -27.76 -3.93 21.94
CA HIS A 236 -27.05 -4.99 22.64
C HIS A 236 -25.64 -5.13 22.03
N ASP A 237 -24.63 -4.87 22.84
CA ASP A 237 -23.24 -5.07 22.44
C ASP A 237 -22.82 -6.52 22.71
N PHE A 238 -22.15 -7.15 21.76
CA PHE A 238 -21.59 -8.48 21.90
C PHE A 238 -20.27 -8.61 21.12
N SER A 239 -19.54 -9.69 21.36
CA SER A 239 -18.26 -9.94 20.69
C SER A 239 -18.37 -11.17 19.78
N ILE A 240 -17.87 -11.04 18.57
CA ILE A 240 -17.76 -12.13 17.59
C ILE A 240 -16.30 -12.56 17.51
N SER A 241 -16.05 -13.87 17.68
CA SER A 241 -14.71 -14.43 17.47
C SER A 241 -14.26 -14.23 16.03
N ALA A 242 -12.99 -13.92 15.84
CA ALA A 242 -12.40 -13.63 14.56
C ALA A 242 -10.97 -14.19 14.46
N ARG A 243 -10.46 -14.28 13.24
CA ARG A 243 -9.03 -14.44 12.97
C ARG A 243 -8.48 -13.17 12.39
N ARG A 244 -7.26 -12.79 12.80
CA ARG A 244 -6.50 -11.71 12.19
C ARG A 244 -5.39 -12.30 11.37
N LEU A 245 -5.29 -11.88 10.13
CA LEU A 245 -4.22 -12.24 9.21
C LEU A 245 -3.42 -10.98 8.90
N THR A 246 -2.10 -11.08 8.97
CA THR A 246 -1.18 -10.01 8.57
C THR A 246 -0.24 -10.54 7.51
N PHE A 247 -0.21 -9.88 6.37
CA PHE A 247 0.64 -10.18 5.23
C PHE A 247 1.66 -9.07 5.09
N THR A 248 2.94 -9.43 4.96
CA THR A 248 4.02 -8.44 4.84
C THR A 248 4.96 -8.83 3.71
N SER A 249 5.34 -7.84 2.90
CA SER A 249 6.37 -7.98 1.87
C SER A 249 7.36 -6.82 1.96
N ARG A 250 8.59 -7.07 1.55
CA ARG A 250 9.66 -6.07 1.58
C ARG A 250 10.46 -6.09 0.28
N ASN A 251 10.92 -4.90 -0.11
CA ASN A 251 11.83 -4.71 -1.25
C ASN A 251 11.37 -5.40 -2.54
N LEU A 252 10.09 -5.25 -2.88
CA LEU A 252 9.54 -5.79 -4.11
C LEU A 252 9.93 -4.91 -5.30
N PRO A 253 10.36 -5.52 -6.42
CA PRO A 253 10.62 -4.78 -7.65
C PRO A 253 9.32 -4.23 -8.25
N ALA A 254 9.43 -3.22 -9.10
CA ALA A 254 8.32 -2.76 -9.93
C ALA A 254 7.90 -3.83 -10.92
N ILE A 255 6.60 -3.92 -11.23
CA ILE A 255 6.11 -4.52 -12.48
C ILE A 255 5.47 -3.39 -13.29
N ARG A 256 6.09 -3.09 -14.44
CA ARG A 256 5.66 -2.00 -15.31
C ARG A 256 4.71 -2.49 -16.37
N GLN A 257 3.84 -1.60 -16.86
CA GLN A 257 2.88 -1.91 -17.93
C GLN A 257 3.56 -2.23 -19.27
N ASP A 258 4.78 -1.73 -19.46
CA ASP A 258 5.60 -1.95 -20.66
C ASP A 258 6.64 -3.07 -20.48
N GLU A 259 6.44 -3.99 -19.51
CA GLU A 259 7.36 -5.09 -19.26
C GLU A 259 7.49 -5.99 -20.49
N SER A 260 8.74 -6.19 -20.92
CA SER A 260 9.02 -6.97 -22.12
C SER A 260 8.57 -8.42 -21.98
N PHE A 261 7.92 -8.95 -23.02
CA PHE A 261 7.39 -10.31 -23.08
C PHE A 261 6.27 -10.62 -22.06
N CYS A 262 5.66 -9.60 -21.47
CA CYS A 262 4.53 -9.75 -20.56
C CYS A 262 3.27 -9.14 -21.19
N TRP A 263 2.29 -9.97 -21.57
CA TRP A 263 1.04 -9.53 -22.20
C TRP A 263 0.11 -8.79 -21.26
N CYS A 264 0.09 -9.23 -19.98
CA CYS A 264 -0.73 -8.66 -18.93
C CYS A 264 0.09 -8.63 -17.63
N PRO A 265 0.86 -7.57 -17.35
CA PRO A 265 1.67 -7.46 -16.13
C PRO A 265 0.88 -7.64 -14.84
N GLU A 266 -0.39 -7.23 -14.83
CA GLU A 266 -1.30 -7.38 -13.68
C GLU A 266 -1.45 -8.84 -13.25
N ASP A 267 -1.42 -9.79 -14.20
CA ASP A 267 -1.56 -11.22 -13.92
C ASP A 267 -0.34 -11.82 -13.19
N TYR A 268 0.76 -11.09 -13.13
CA TYR A 268 2.02 -11.53 -12.50
C TYR A 268 2.33 -10.81 -11.20
N LYS A 269 1.58 -9.77 -10.84
CA LYS A 269 1.77 -9.06 -9.58
C LYS A 269 1.60 -9.99 -8.38
N ILE A 270 2.48 -9.83 -7.41
CA ILE A 270 2.37 -10.50 -6.11
C ILE A 270 1.12 -9.98 -5.41
N GLN A 271 0.22 -10.90 -5.01
CA GLN A 271 -1.05 -10.52 -4.38
C GLN A 271 -1.54 -11.57 -3.39
N VAL A 272 -2.46 -11.13 -2.54
CA VAL A 272 -3.30 -11.96 -1.67
C VAL A 272 -4.74 -11.82 -2.13
N SER A 273 -5.42 -12.95 -2.36
CA SER A 273 -6.81 -13.03 -2.80
C SER A 273 -7.66 -13.74 -1.76
N PHE A 274 -8.93 -13.41 -1.71
CA PHE A 274 -9.89 -13.96 -0.76
C PHE A 274 -11.10 -14.49 -1.51
N ASP A 275 -11.33 -15.80 -1.39
CA ASP A 275 -12.47 -16.46 -2.02
C ASP A 275 -13.44 -16.98 -0.93
N LEU A 276 -14.66 -16.44 -0.92
CA LEU A 276 -15.68 -16.84 0.05
C LEU A 276 -16.17 -18.25 -0.24
N GLN A 277 -15.94 -19.17 0.71
CA GLN A 277 -16.38 -20.56 0.61
C GLN A 277 -17.75 -20.79 1.25
N GLY A 278 -18.15 -19.96 2.20
CA GLY A 278 -19.42 -20.08 2.88
C GLY A 278 -19.55 -19.14 4.08
N THR A 279 -20.72 -19.21 4.68
CA THR A 279 -21.06 -18.45 5.90
C THR A 279 -21.59 -19.40 6.98
N ASN A 280 -21.19 -19.16 8.24
CA ASN A 280 -21.62 -19.90 9.41
C ASN A 280 -22.50 -19.02 10.31
N TYR A 281 -23.68 -18.60 9.83
CA TYR A 281 -24.61 -17.86 10.68
C TYR A 281 -25.22 -18.79 11.72
N PRO A 282 -25.26 -18.41 13.02
CA PRO A 282 -25.94 -19.20 14.03
C PRO A 282 -27.42 -19.37 13.66
N GLY A 283 -27.85 -20.62 13.41
CA GLY A 283 -29.25 -20.96 13.08
C GLY A 283 -29.57 -21.16 11.60
N GLU A 284 -28.61 -21.00 10.69
CA GLU A 284 -28.78 -21.33 9.29
C GLU A 284 -27.80 -22.46 8.90
N ASP A 285 -28.30 -23.70 8.88
CA ASP A 285 -27.62 -24.83 8.25
C ASP A 285 -27.75 -24.65 6.72
N TYR A 286 -26.84 -23.95 6.08
CA TYR A 286 -26.69 -24.02 4.63
C TYR A 286 -26.07 -25.37 4.26
N LYS A 287 -26.92 -26.25 3.75
CA LYS A 287 -26.50 -27.49 3.05
C LYS A 287 -26.15 -27.17 1.61
#